data_eee809ae9eac4b45d45fb881509e615d
#
_entry.id   eee809ae9eac4b45d45fb881509e615d
#
_cell.length_a   1.000
_cell.length_b   1.000
_cell.length_c   1.000
_cell.angle_alpha   90.00
_cell.angle_beta   90.00
_cell.angle_gamma   90.00
#
_symmetry.space_group_name_H-M   'P 1'
#
loop_
_entity.id
_entity.type
_entity.pdbx_description
1 polymer ?
#
loop_
_entity_poly.entity_id
_entity_poly.type
_entity_poly.pdbx_seq_one_letter_code
_entity_poly.pdbx_strand_id
1 'polypeptide(L)'
;MQHSTIAAIATAPGAGGIAIVRLSGPESYEVAAKVFRPANPAKKVADAKGYTAMFGAFVEGEEAFDEGVALFFRAPHSYTGEDVVELSCHGGSAVARRLVEACIAAGASPAAPGEYTRRAFLNGKLSLTQAEAVMDIISADGRQGAALANASLNGALARKIAAQKDALTALQAHLAAWVDFPEEDVPELSQSHLCEVLGGVEQELDALIQSYDAGAVLREGVDRK
;
A
#
# COMPACT_ATOMS: atom_id res chain seq x y z
N MET A 1 -12.32 14.78 4.18
CA MET A 1 -10.85 14.54 4.24
C MET A 1 -10.24 15.28 3.08
N GLN A 2 -9.25 16.13 3.31
CA GLN A 2 -8.62 16.90 2.24
C GLN A 2 -7.86 15.92 1.34
N HIS A 3 -8.30 15.80 0.10
CA HIS A 3 -7.62 15.05 -0.95
C HIS A 3 -6.50 15.90 -1.55
N SER A 4 -5.52 16.32 -0.73
CA SER A 4 -4.35 17.04 -1.25
C SER A 4 -3.43 16.08 -2.00
N THR A 5 -2.88 16.53 -3.11
CA THR A 5 -1.78 15.82 -3.78
C THR A 5 -0.51 15.96 -2.95
N ILE A 6 0.15 14.84 -2.67
CA ILE A 6 1.37 14.77 -1.86
C ILE A 6 2.59 14.40 -2.71
N ALA A 7 3.77 14.85 -2.27
CA ALA A 7 5.05 14.58 -2.89
C ALA A 7 6.11 14.19 -1.86
N ALA A 8 6.93 13.20 -2.19
CA ALA A 8 8.14 12.86 -1.43
C ALA A 8 9.14 12.08 -2.29
N ILE A 9 10.40 12.03 -1.86
CA ILE A 9 11.40 11.09 -2.39
C ILE A 9 11.00 9.69 -1.92
N ALA A 10 10.84 8.75 -2.86
CA ALA A 10 10.41 7.37 -2.62
C ALA A 10 11.57 6.37 -2.59
N THR A 11 12.78 6.79 -2.90
CA THR A 11 14.01 5.98 -2.83
C THR A 11 14.73 6.21 -1.51
N ALA A 12 15.55 5.23 -1.09
CA ALA A 12 16.37 5.35 0.10
C ALA A 12 17.30 6.59 0.01
N PRO A 13 17.58 7.26 1.15
CA PRO A 13 18.51 8.39 1.17
C PRO A 13 19.93 7.91 0.84
N GLY A 14 20.68 8.73 0.08
CA GLY A 14 22.05 8.46 -0.32
C GLY A 14 22.31 8.77 -1.80
N ALA A 15 23.58 8.77 -2.21
CA ALA A 15 23.94 8.92 -3.60
C ALA A 15 23.72 7.58 -4.35
N GLY A 16 22.98 7.64 -5.44
CA GLY A 16 22.68 6.49 -6.28
C GLY A 16 22.62 6.90 -7.77
N GLY A 17 22.40 5.95 -8.66
CA GLY A 17 22.23 6.27 -10.09
C GLY A 17 20.89 6.95 -10.36
N ILE A 18 19.84 6.63 -9.59
CA ILE A 18 18.46 7.09 -9.78
C ILE A 18 17.85 7.44 -8.42
N ALA A 19 17.07 8.52 -8.40
CA ALA A 19 16.12 8.83 -7.34
C ALA A 19 14.72 8.96 -7.93
N ILE A 20 13.70 8.59 -7.14
CA ILE A 20 12.30 8.68 -7.53
C ILE A 20 11.58 9.64 -6.60
N VAL A 21 10.92 10.63 -7.17
CA VAL A 21 9.95 11.48 -6.47
C VAL A 21 8.56 10.98 -6.85
N ARG A 22 7.74 10.67 -5.85
CA ARG A 22 6.38 10.17 -6.05
C ARG A 22 5.37 11.25 -5.71
N LEU A 23 4.43 11.47 -6.63
CA LEU A 23 3.22 12.26 -6.45
C LEU A 23 2.03 11.30 -6.27
N SER A 24 1.11 11.61 -5.37
CA SER A 24 -0.15 10.86 -5.20
C SER A 24 -1.28 11.81 -4.80
N GLY A 25 -2.39 11.70 -5.50
CA GLY A 25 -3.59 12.51 -5.26
C GLY A 25 -4.23 13.05 -6.54
N PRO A 26 -5.33 13.77 -6.43
CA PRO A 26 -6.17 14.18 -7.57
C PRO A 26 -5.44 15.08 -8.58
N GLU A 27 -4.50 15.91 -8.12
CA GLU A 27 -3.76 16.87 -8.96
C GLU A 27 -2.38 16.36 -9.39
N SER A 28 -2.06 15.05 -9.20
CA SER A 28 -0.74 14.48 -9.49
C SER A 28 -0.28 14.72 -10.91
N TYR A 29 -1.19 14.65 -11.88
CA TYR A 29 -0.89 14.89 -13.29
C TYR A 29 -0.70 16.38 -13.61
N GLU A 30 -1.46 17.25 -12.95
CA GLU A 30 -1.34 18.70 -13.11
C GLU A 30 -0.02 19.21 -12.54
N VAL A 31 0.34 18.75 -11.34
CA VAL A 31 1.64 19.04 -10.71
C VAL A 31 2.78 18.52 -11.59
N ALA A 32 2.70 17.27 -12.04
CA ALA A 32 3.70 16.68 -12.92
C ALA A 32 3.85 17.46 -14.24
N ALA A 33 2.76 17.95 -14.83
CA ALA A 33 2.79 18.75 -16.07
C ALA A 33 3.53 20.09 -15.91
N LYS A 34 3.58 20.65 -14.70
CA LYS A 34 4.30 21.89 -14.40
C LYS A 34 5.80 21.68 -14.21
N VAL A 35 6.22 20.48 -13.76
CA VAL A 35 7.62 20.18 -13.41
C VAL A 35 8.31 19.23 -14.39
N PHE A 36 7.59 18.70 -15.37
CA PHE A 36 8.12 17.75 -16.36
C PHE A 36 7.69 18.13 -17.78
N ARG A 37 8.66 18.27 -18.66
CA ARG A 37 8.47 18.57 -20.09
C ARG A 37 8.85 17.32 -20.90
N PRO A 38 7.87 16.62 -21.53
CA PRO A 38 8.15 15.46 -22.39
C PRO A 38 9.10 15.83 -23.54
N ALA A 39 10.07 14.96 -23.83
CA ALA A 39 11.00 15.12 -24.97
C ALA A 39 10.27 15.09 -26.32
N ASN A 40 9.15 14.34 -26.40
CA ASN A 40 8.28 14.39 -27.57
C ASN A 40 7.21 15.45 -27.35
N PRO A 41 7.25 16.57 -28.10
CA PRO A 41 6.32 17.71 -27.94
C PRO A 41 4.86 17.37 -28.29
N ALA A 42 4.62 16.26 -29.02
CA ALA A 42 3.27 15.77 -29.29
C ALA A 42 2.61 15.08 -28.08
N LYS A 43 3.39 14.70 -27.06
CA LYS A 43 2.88 14.06 -25.85
C LYS A 43 2.62 15.12 -24.77
N LYS A 44 1.48 14.98 -24.11
CA LYS A 44 1.12 15.82 -22.95
C LYS A 44 0.95 14.93 -21.72
N VAL A 45 1.44 15.41 -20.58
CA VAL A 45 1.32 14.71 -19.28
C VAL A 45 -0.15 14.47 -18.93
N ALA A 46 -1.02 15.46 -19.15
CA ALA A 46 -2.45 15.35 -18.85
C ALA A 46 -3.15 14.20 -19.59
N ASP A 47 -2.69 13.87 -20.82
CA ASP A 47 -3.26 12.83 -21.68
C ASP A 47 -2.61 11.46 -21.43
N ALA A 48 -1.67 11.34 -20.48
CA ALA A 48 -0.97 10.11 -20.19
C ALA A 48 -1.95 9.05 -19.66
N LYS A 49 -1.89 7.87 -20.26
CA LYS A 49 -2.65 6.70 -19.79
C LYS A 49 -1.94 6.05 -18.60
N GLY A 50 -2.70 5.35 -17.77
CA GLY A 50 -2.11 4.52 -16.73
C GLY A 50 -1.15 3.46 -17.30
N TYR A 51 -0.11 3.13 -16.53
CA TYR A 51 0.96 2.19 -16.90
C TYR A 51 1.75 2.59 -18.15
N THR A 52 1.93 3.90 -18.34
CA THR A 52 2.78 4.44 -19.43
C THR A 52 3.93 5.24 -18.86
N ALA A 53 4.95 5.43 -19.70
CA ALA A 53 6.14 6.20 -19.37
C ALA A 53 6.42 7.24 -20.44
N MET A 54 7.02 8.37 -20.01
CA MET A 54 7.56 9.40 -20.89
C MET A 54 8.97 9.76 -20.46
N PHE A 55 9.87 9.89 -21.42
CA PHE A 55 11.17 10.51 -21.21
C PHE A 55 11.06 12.03 -21.44
N GLY A 56 11.78 12.83 -20.65
CA GLY A 56 11.75 14.28 -20.76
C GLY A 56 12.66 14.98 -19.76
N ALA A 57 12.55 16.31 -19.71
CA ALA A 57 13.31 17.16 -18.81
C ALA A 57 12.48 17.54 -17.59
N PHE A 58 13.12 17.58 -16.43
CA PHE A 58 12.59 18.19 -15.21
C PHE A 58 12.89 19.68 -15.22
N VAL A 59 11.86 20.49 -14.98
CA VAL A 59 11.91 21.93 -15.16
C VAL A 59 11.40 22.68 -13.93
N GLU A 60 11.95 23.86 -13.73
CA GLU A 60 11.47 24.89 -12.80
C GLU A 60 11.25 26.17 -13.59
N GLY A 61 9.98 26.50 -13.87
CA GLY A 61 9.65 27.49 -14.88
C GLY A 61 10.12 27.07 -16.28
N GLU A 62 11.01 27.86 -16.88
CA GLU A 62 11.60 27.55 -18.18
C GLU A 62 12.94 26.82 -18.11
N GLU A 63 13.59 26.82 -16.94
CA GLU A 63 14.90 26.19 -16.72
C GLU A 63 14.77 24.68 -16.59
N ALA A 64 15.46 23.91 -17.44
CA ALA A 64 15.64 22.50 -17.28
C ALA A 64 16.85 22.25 -16.37
N PHE A 65 16.68 21.47 -15.29
CA PHE A 65 17.74 21.20 -14.33
C PHE A 65 18.16 19.73 -14.28
N ASP A 66 17.36 18.82 -14.86
CA ASP A 66 17.69 17.40 -15.01
C ASP A 66 16.82 16.78 -16.11
N GLU A 67 17.09 15.52 -16.45
CA GLU A 67 16.28 14.73 -17.37
C GLU A 67 16.02 13.34 -16.81
N GLY A 68 14.94 12.71 -17.27
CA GLY A 68 14.60 11.39 -16.77
C GLY A 68 13.24 10.89 -17.26
N VAL A 69 12.66 9.98 -16.50
CA VAL A 69 11.43 9.28 -16.88
C VAL A 69 10.32 9.60 -15.91
N ALA A 70 9.16 9.96 -16.43
CA ALA A 70 7.92 10.01 -15.67
C ALA A 70 7.08 8.77 -15.95
N LEU A 71 6.65 8.06 -14.89
CA LEU A 71 5.74 6.92 -14.91
C LEU A 71 4.37 7.36 -14.41
N PHE A 72 3.32 6.93 -15.09
CA PHE A 72 1.96 7.38 -14.87
C PHE A 72 1.04 6.23 -14.45
N PHE A 73 0.26 6.43 -13.39
CA PHE A 73 -0.72 5.47 -12.88
C PHE A 73 -2.04 6.19 -12.64
N ARG A 74 -3.13 5.67 -13.23
CA ARG A 74 -4.48 6.19 -13.02
C ARG A 74 -5.22 5.43 -11.94
N ALA A 75 -5.98 6.16 -11.14
CA ALA A 75 -6.90 5.59 -10.18
C ALA A 75 -7.90 4.63 -10.87
N PRO A 76 -8.29 3.52 -10.23
CA PRO A 76 -7.81 3.00 -8.95
C PRO A 76 -6.55 2.10 -9.08
N HIS A 77 -5.94 2.04 -10.26
CA HIS A 77 -4.84 1.13 -10.60
C HIS A 77 -3.47 1.74 -10.28
N SER A 78 -3.23 2.04 -9.00
CA SER A 78 -1.98 2.57 -8.44
C SER A 78 -1.72 1.97 -7.05
N TYR A 79 -0.58 2.28 -6.45
CA TYR A 79 -0.26 1.86 -5.09
C TYR A 79 -1.25 2.40 -4.06
N THR A 80 -1.56 3.69 -4.13
CA THR A 80 -2.46 4.36 -3.19
C THR A 80 -3.94 4.25 -3.57
N GLY A 81 -4.25 3.78 -4.79
CA GLY A 81 -5.60 3.85 -5.36
C GLY A 81 -5.99 5.22 -5.90
N GLU A 82 -5.11 6.21 -5.79
CA GLU A 82 -5.25 7.56 -6.36
C GLU A 82 -4.53 7.66 -7.71
N ASP A 83 -4.62 8.79 -8.40
CA ASP A 83 -3.71 9.13 -9.49
C ASP A 83 -2.29 9.29 -8.92
N VAL A 84 -1.32 8.60 -9.52
CA VAL A 84 0.08 8.60 -9.08
C VAL A 84 0.98 8.90 -10.27
N VAL A 85 2.00 9.74 -10.02
CA VAL A 85 3.11 9.96 -10.97
C VAL A 85 4.42 9.72 -10.24
N GLU A 86 5.30 8.92 -10.84
CA GLU A 86 6.67 8.72 -10.36
C GLU A 86 7.64 9.38 -11.31
N LEU A 87 8.43 10.30 -10.78
CA LEU A 87 9.42 11.09 -11.50
C LEU A 87 10.80 10.54 -11.16
N SER A 88 11.42 9.79 -12.08
CA SER A 88 12.74 9.20 -11.92
C SER A 88 13.80 10.17 -12.47
N CYS A 89 14.57 10.77 -11.58
CA CYS A 89 15.67 11.71 -11.87
C CYS A 89 17.03 11.07 -11.53
N HIS A 90 18.14 11.76 -11.82
CA HIS A 90 19.45 11.34 -11.34
C HIS A 90 19.50 11.32 -9.81
N GLY A 91 20.16 10.31 -9.24
CA GLY A 91 20.14 9.96 -7.82
C GLY A 91 21.00 10.83 -6.90
N GLY A 92 21.34 12.04 -7.33
CA GLY A 92 21.95 13.04 -6.46
C GLY A 92 20.96 13.64 -5.48
N SER A 93 21.34 13.75 -4.19
CA SER A 93 20.45 14.31 -3.15
C SER A 93 19.99 15.75 -3.46
N ALA A 94 20.82 16.54 -4.12
CA ALA A 94 20.46 17.91 -4.53
C ALA A 94 19.38 17.92 -5.61
N VAL A 95 19.51 17.05 -6.63
CA VAL A 95 18.55 16.94 -7.74
C VAL A 95 17.19 16.45 -7.23
N ALA A 96 17.19 15.36 -6.45
CA ALA A 96 15.97 14.81 -5.88
C ALA A 96 15.24 15.81 -4.97
N ARG A 97 15.98 16.57 -4.17
CA ARG A 97 15.42 17.62 -3.30
C ARG A 97 14.83 18.75 -4.15
N ARG A 98 15.57 19.25 -5.16
CA ARG A 98 15.08 20.29 -6.07
C ARG A 98 13.78 19.86 -6.77
N LEU A 99 13.70 18.58 -7.18
CA LEU A 99 12.50 18.06 -7.82
C LEU A 99 11.29 18.01 -6.86
N VAL A 100 11.48 17.62 -5.60
CA VAL A 100 10.40 17.68 -4.58
C VAL A 100 9.98 19.13 -4.34
N GLU A 101 10.93 20.04 -4.18
CA GLU A 101 10.65 21.48 -3.99
C GLU A 101 9.86 22.07 -5.17
N ALA A 102 10.23 21.71 -6.39
CA ALA A 102 9.48 22.09 -7.59
C ALA A 102 8.04 21.53 -7.58
N CYS A 103 7.86 20.27 -7.19
CA CYS A 103 6.52 19.67 -7.04
C CYS A 103 5.68 20.41 -5.98
N ILE A 104 6.28 20.79 -4.85
CA ILE A 104 5.60 21.55 -3.80
C ILE A 104 5.23 22.95 -4.30
N ALA A 105 6.14 23.65 -4.96
CA ALA A 105 5.87 24.95 -5.56
C ALA A 105 4.77 24.88 -6.64
N ALA A 106 4.66 23.73 -7.33
CA ALA A 106 3.62 23.47 -8.33
C ALA A 106 2.24 23.15 -7.74
N GLY A 107 2.14 22.96 -6.41
CA GLY A 107 0.86 22.77 -5.68
C GLY A 107 0.75 21.46 -4.88
N ALA A 108 1.77 20.62 -4.85
CA ALA A 108 1.78 19.44 -3.96
C ALA A 108 2.08 19.84 -2.51
N SER A 109 1.64 19.03 -1.57
CA SER A 109 2.02 19.10 -0.16
C SER A 109 3.12 18.06 0.14
N PRO A 110 4.03 18.32 1.09
CA PRO A 110 4.96 17.29 1.53
C PRO A 110 4.22 16.08 2.12
N ALA A 111 4.59 14.86 1.73
CA ALA A 111 4.04 13.66 2.32
C ALA A 111 4.60 13.44 3.74
N ALA A 112 3.74 13.05 4.68
CA ALA A 112 4.16 12.57 5.98
C ALA A 112 4.78 11.17 5.89
N PRO A 113 5.60 10.74 6.88
CA PRO A 113 6.12 9.38 6.94
C PRO A 113 4.98 8.34 6.85
N GLY A 114 5.12 7.35 5.97
CA GLY A 114 4.13 6.30 5.75
C GLY A 114 2.82 6.74 5.08
N GLU A 115 2.69 7.99 4.62
CA GLU A 115 1.42 8.52 4.12
C GLU A 115 0.90 7.79 2.88
N TYR A 116 1.76 7.36 1.96
CA TYR A 116 1.34 6.57 0.79
C TYR A 116 0.69 5.25 1.20
N THR A 117 1.30 4.53 2.14
CA THR A 117 0.76 3.27 2.67
C THR A 117 -0.54 3.50 3.45
N ARG A 118 -0.61 4.58 4.23
CA ARG A 118 -1.85 4.98 4.91
C ARG A 118 -2.97 5.26 3.92
N ARG A 119 -2.71 5.96 2.81
CA ARG A 119 -3.70 6.22 1.75
C ARG A 119 -4.11 4.92 1.04
N ALA A 120 -3.17 4.02 0.77
CA ALA A 120 -3.47 2.71 0.21
C ALA A 120 -4.43 1.92 1.12
N PHE A 121 -4.22 1.96 2.44
CA PHE A 121 -5.14 1.36 3.41
C PHE A 121 -6.51 2.03 3.41
N LEU A 122 -6.58 3.36 3.50
CA LEU A 122 -7.84 4.12 3.52
C LEU A 122 -8.67 3.94 2.23
N ASN A 123 -8.00 3.75 1.11
CA ASN A 123 -8.62 3.51 -0.19
C ASN A 123 -8.91 2.02 -0.46
N GLY A 124 -8.74 1.14 0.54
CA GLY A 124 -9.06 -0.29 0.44
C GLY A 124 -8.11 -1.10 -0.43
N LYS A 125 -6.92 -0.57 -0.76
CA LYS A 125 -5.89 -1.28 -1.53
C LYS A 125 -5.12 -2.29 -0.68
N LEU A 126 -4.97 -1.99 0.61
CA LEU A 126 -4.31 -2.82 1.60
C LEU A 126 -5.22 -3.01 2.82
N SER A 127 -5.17 -4.17 3.45
CA SER A 127 -5.67 -4.36 4.81
C SER A 127 -4.71 -3.73 5.83
N LEU A 128 -5.13 -3.58 7.09
CA LEU A 128 -4.26 -3.06 8.14
C LEU A 128 -2.99 -3.92 8.31
N THR A 129 -3.15 -5.25 8.34
CA THR A 129 -2.03 -6.19 8.46
C THR A 129 -1.06 -6.12 7.27
N GLN A 130 -1.56 -5.85 6.06
CA GLN A 130 -0.73 -5.64 4.88
C GLN A 130 0.02 -4.30 4.95
N ALA A 131 -0.63 -3.24 5.46
CA ALA A 131 0.01 -1.94 5.63
C ALA A 131 1.16 -2.00 6.65
N GLU A 132 1.00 -2.75 7.75
CA GLU A 132 2.05 -3.03 8.73
C GLU A 132 3.20 -3.85 8.11
N ALA A 133 2.89 -4.88 7.32
CA ALA A 133 3.87 -5.73 6.65
C ALA A 133 4.75 -4.99 5.62
N VAL A 134 4.34 -3.81 5.13
CA VAL A 134 5.20 -2.97 4.26
C VAL A 134 6.47 -2.56 4.99
N MET A 135 6.38 -2.18 6.27
CA MET A 135 7.57 -1.84 7.07
C MET A 135 8.41 -3.07 7.37
N ASP A 136 7.77 -4.21 7.67
CA ASP A 136 8.47 -5.46 7.94
C ASP A 136 9.31 -5.91 6.73
N ILE A 137 8.79 -5.78 5.49
CA ILE A 137 9.55 -6.16 4.30
C ILE A 137 10.72 -5.19 4.00
N ILE A 138 10.54 -3.90 4.30
CA ILE A 138 11.60 -2.88 4.11
C ILE A 138 12.75 -3.09 5.11
N SER A 139 12.43 -3.49 6.35
CA SER A 139 13.40 -3.69 7.42
C SER A 139 13.93 -5.12 7.55
N ALA A 140 13.49 -6.04 6.70
CA ALA A 140 13.89 -7.44 6.79
C ALA A 140 15.37 -7.67 6.49
N ASP A 141 16.12 -8.19 7.46
CA ASP A 141 17.55 -8.49 7.38
C ASP A 141 17.81 -9.97 7.00
N GLY A 142 17.18 -10.47 5.98
CA GLY A 142 17.48 -11.82 5.53
C GLY A 142 16.31 -12.53 4.84
N ARG A 143 16.63 -13.68 4.24
CA ARG A 143 15.69 -14.43 3.41
C ARG A 143 14.42 -14.85 4.13
N GLN A 144 14.56 -15.29 5.38
CA GLN A 144 13.41 -15.78 6.17
C GLN A 144 12.51 -14.65 6.62
N GLY A 145 13.09 -13.53 7.12
CA GLY A 145 12.34 -12.33 7.47
C GLY A 145 11.59 -11.75 6.27
N ALA A 146 12.26 -11.62 5.13
CA ALA A 146 11.64 -11.16 3.90
C ALA A 146 10.52 -12.09 3.40
N ALA A 147 10.66 -13.43 3.54
CA ALA A 147 9.62 -14.38 3.17
C ALA A 147 8.38 -14.26 4.07
N LEU A 148 8.55 -14.09 5.38
CA LEU A 148 7.46 -13.87 6.33
C LEU A 148 6.73 -12.55 6.07
N ALA A 149 7.48 -11.45 5.91
CA ALA A 149 6.91 -10.15 5.60
C ALA A 149 6.14 -10.18 4.26
N ASN A 150 6.67 -10.86 3.25
CA ASN A 150 5.98 -11.05 1.97
C ASN A 150 4.71 -11.89 2.11
N ALA A 151 4.69 -12.93 2.94
CA ALA A 151 3.49 -13.71 3.23
C ALA A 151 2.40 -12.85 3.89
N SER A 152 2.78 -11.97 4.84
CA SER A 152 1.88 -11.01 5.47
C SER A 152 1.37 -9.96 4.49
N LEU A 153 2.25 -9.41 3.66
CA LEU A 153 1.89 -8.46 2.59
C LEU A 153 0.94 -9.08 1.57
N ASN A 154 1.09 -10.36 1.27
CA ASN A 154 0.16 -11.13 0.42
C ASN A 154 -1.15 -11.50 1.13
N GLY A 155 -1.39 -10.99 2.35
CA GLY A 155 -2.64 -11.15 3.09
C GLY A 155 -2.87 -12.55 3.65
N ALA A 156 -1.83 -13.33 3.92
CA ALA A 156 -1.97 -14.68 4.47
C ALA A 156 -2.73 -14.70 5.80
N LEU A 157 -2.36 -13.80 6.73
CA LEU A 157 -3.06 -13.63 8.01
C LEU A 157 -4.49 -13.12 7.81
N ALA A 158 -4.67 -12.11 6.96
CA ALA A 158 -5.99 -11.53 6.69
C ALA A 158 -6.97 -12.58 6.16
N ARG A 159 -6.54 -13.47 5.25
CA ARG A 159 -7.38 -14.56 4.74
C ARG A 159 -7.78 -15.55 5.85
N LYS A 160 -6.84 -15.93 6.72
CA LYS A 160 -7.15 -16.83 7.84
C LYS A 160 -8.17 -16.23 8.81
N ILE A 161 -7.99 -14.96 9.19
CA ILE A 161 -8.95 -14.25 10.05
C ILE A 161 -10.31 -14.07 9.37
N ALA A 162 -10.34 -13.76 8.07
CA ALA A 162 -11.59 -13.65 7.32
C ALA A 162 -12.37 -14.96 7.31
N ALA A 163 -11.71 -16.10 7.11
CA ALA A 163 -12.35 -17.41 7.15
C ALA A 163 -13.02 -17.70 8.51
N GLN A 164 -12.36 -17.35 9.62
CA GLN A 164 -12.93 -17.52 10.96
C GLN A 164 -14.13 -16.57 11.19
N LYS A 165 -14.00 -15.32 10.75
CA LYS A 165 -15.10 -14.34 10.78
C LYS A 165 -16.31 -14.83 9.99
N ASP A 166 -16.10 -15.37 8.80
CA ASP A 166 -17.19 -15.86 7.93
C ASP A 166 -17.89 -17.07 8.58
N ALA A 167 -17.13 -17.99 9.20
CA ALA A 167 -17.70 -19.12 9.94
C ALA A 167 -18.59 -18.64 11.11
N LEU A 168 -18.11 -17.68 11.91
CA LEU A 168 -18.90 -17.11 13.02
C LEU A 168 -20.11 -16.31 12.52
N THR A 169 -19.97 -15.59 11.41
CA THR A 169 -21.09 -14.83 10.81
C THR A 169 -22.18 -15.75 10.28
N ALA A 170 -21.79 -16.86 9.64
CA ALA A 170 -22.74 -17.87 9.18
C ALA A 170 -23.49 -18.52 10.35
N LEU A 171 -22.78 -18.83 11.43
CA LEU A 171 -23.38 -19.38 12.65
C LEU A 171 -24.34 -18.40 13.32
N GLN A 172 -23.96 -17.13 13.40
CA GLN A 172 -24.82 -16.05 13.92
C GLN A 172 -26.08 -15.86 13.08
N ALA A 173 -25.94 -15.86 11.75
CA ALA A 173 -27.08 -15.74 10.84
C ALA A 173 -28.06 -16.92 10.97
N HIS A 174 -27.54 -18.14 11.12
CA HIS A 174 -28.36 -19.33 11.35
C HIS A 174 -29.11 -19.25 12.69
N LEU A 175 -28.42 -18.85 13.76
CA LEU A 175 -29.06 -18.65 15.07
C LEU A 175 -30.15 -17.57 15.03
N ALA A 176 -29.90 -16.46 14.37
CA ALA A 176 -30.86 -15.39 14.22
C ALA A 176 -32.11 -15.87 13.44
N ALA A 177 -31.92 -16.57 12.33
CA ALA A 177 -33.03 -17.12 11.54
C ALA A 177 -33.86 -18.12 12.35
N TRP A 178 -33.22 -18.99 13.13
CA TRP A 178 -33.93 -19.98 13.95
C TRP A 178 -34.75 -19.33 15.09
N VAL A 179 -34.24 -18.23 15.67
CA VAL A 179 -34.94 -17.49 16.72
C VAL A 179 -36.07 -16.60 16.17
N ASP A 180 -35.83 -15.93 15.06
CA ASP A 180 -36.74 -14.92 14.52
C ASP A 180 -37.88 -15.53 13.72
N PHE A 181 -37.72 -16.75 13.16
CA PHE A 181 -38.67 -17.44 12.31
C PHE A 181 -39.00 -18.85 12.81
N PRO A 182 -39.58 -18.98 14.03
CA PRO A 182 -39.88 -20.30 14.64
C PRO A 182 -40.95 -21.11 13.90
N GLU A 183 -41.71 -20.46 13.02
CA GLU A 183 -42.78 -21.11 12.22
C GLU A 183 -42.26 -21.56 10.83
N GLU A 184 -41.01 -21.24 10.49
CA GLU A 184 -40.41 -21.63 9.23
C GLU A 184 -39.54 -22.90 9.42
N ASP A 185 -39.36 -23.69 8.34
CA ASP A 185 -38.53 -24.89 8.34
C ASP A 185 -37.00 -24.56 8.39
N VAL A 186 -36.59 -23.71 9.36
CA VAL A 186 -35.16 -23.46 9.64
C VAL A 186 -34.64 -24.65 10.41
N PRO A 187 -33.57 -25.34 9.91
CA PRO A 187 -32.99 -26.48 10.62
C PRO A 187 -32.54 -26.11 12.02
N GLU A 188 -32.86 -26.92 13.00
CA GLU A 188 -32.42 -26.75 14.39
C GLU A 188 -30.89 -26.79 14.47
N LEU A 189 -30.31 -25.81 15.15
CA LEU A 189 -28.89 -25.76 15.38
C LEU A 189 -28.53 -26.66 16.57
N SER A 190 -28.02 -27.85 16.25
CA SER A 190 -27.63 -28.80 17.34
C SER A 190 -26.45 -28.27 18.16
N GLN A 191 -26.47 -28.55 19.46
CA GLN A 191 -25.36 -28.18 20.36
C GLN A 191 -24.01 -28.74 19.86
N SER A 192 -24.03 -29.96 19.29
CA SER A 192 -22.82 -30.58 18.74
C SER A 192 -22.25 -29.80 17.59
N HIS A 193 -23.07 -29.28 16.65
CA HIS A 193 -22.62 -28.45 15.53
C HIS A 193 -22.09 -27.08 15.99
N LEU A 194 -22.74 -26.47 16.99
CA LEU A 194 -22.26 -25.26 17.64
C LEU A 194 -20.85 -25.47 18.24
N CYS A 195 -20.67 -26.52 19.02
CA CYS A 195 -19.36 -26.83 19.63
C CYS A 195 -18.30 -27.17 18.58
N GLU A 196 -18.66 -27.84 17.50
CA GLU A 196 -17.73 -28.14 16.39
C GLU A 196 -17.22 -26.87 15.69
N VAL A 197 -18.13 -25.96 15.30
CA VAL A 197 -17.74 -24.72 14.62
C VAL A 197 -16.93 -23.82 15.55
N LEU A 198 -17.38 -23.61 16.79
CA LEU A 198 -16.65 -22.76 17.75
C LEU A 198 -15.30 -23.35 18.13
N GLY A 199 -15.23 -24.68 18.35
CA GLY A 199 -13.97 -25.36 18.63
C GLY A 199 -12.99 -25.31 17.45
N GLY A 200 -13.47 -25.39 16.22
CA GLY A 200 -12.64 -25.19 15.02
C GLY A 200 -12.07 -23.78 14.91
N VAL A 201 -12.89 -22.76 15.19
CA VAL A 201 -12.44 -21.36 15.23
C VAL A 201 -11.38 -21.15 16.33
N GLU A 202 -11.62 -21.68 17.54
CA GLU A 202 -10.68 -21.59 18.67
C GLU A 202 -9.33 -22.22 18.32
N GLN A 203 -9.33 -23.44 17.78
CA GLN A 203 -8.10 -24.13 17.38
C GLN A 203 -7.28 -23.36 16.33
N GLU A 204 -7.93 -22.80 15.32
CA GLU A 204 -7.24 -22.00 14.29
C GLU A 204 -6.68 -20.70 14.88
N LEU A 205 -7.38 -20.03 15.79
CA LEU A 205 -6.90 -18.83 16.46
C LEU A 205 -5.73 -19.15 17.40
N ASP A 206 -5.80 -20.24 18.15
CA ASP A 206 -4.69 -20.70 19.01
C ASP A 206 -3.45 -21.03 18.19
N ALA A 207 -3.60 -21.70 17.05
CA ALA A 207 -2.49 -21.98 16.13
C ALA A 207 -1.84 -20.69 15.60
N LEU A 208 -2.63 -19.66 15.32
CA LEU A 208 -2.11 -18.33 14.92
C LEU A 208 -1.35 -17.67 16.05
N ILE A 209 -1.85 -17.71 17.29
CA ILE A 209 -1.19 -17.14 18.48
C ILE A 209 0.15 -17.86 18.73
N GLN A 210 0.16 -19.20 18.73
CA GLN A 210 1.40 -19.98 18.92
C GLN A 210 2.45 -19.72 17.83
N SER A 211 2.02 -19.43 16.60
CA SER A 211 2.95 -19.09 15.51
C SER A 211 3.57 -17.70 15.64
N TYR A 212 2.99 -16.81 16.46
CA TYR A 212 3.46 -15.44 16.65
C TYR A 212 4.85 -15.38 17.28
N ASP A 213 5.11 -16.15 18.33
CA ASP A 213 6.39 -16.17 19.04
C ASP A 213 7.53 -16.64 18.13
N ALA A 214 7.28 -17.67 17.32
CA ALA A 214 8.25 -18.15 16.34
C ALA A 214 8.55 -17.10 15.25
N GLY A 215 7.52 -16.35 14.82
CA GLY A 215 7.64 -15.25 13.87
C GLY A 215 8.39 -14.03 14.43
N ALA A 216 8.19 -13.72 15.71
CA ALA A 216 8.87 -12.61 16.40
C ALA A 216 10.38 -12.83 16.46
N VAL A 217 10.83 -14.03 16.81
CA VAL A 217 12.25 -14.39 16.83
C VAL A 217 12.90 -14.27 15.44
N LEU A 218 12.17 -14.61 14.38
CA LEU A 218 12.68 -14.50 13.01
C LEU A 218 12.71 -13.04 12.50
N ARG A 219 11.86 -12.17 13.05
CA ARG A 219 11.79 -10.75 12.69
C ARG A 219 12.79 -9.90 13.44
N GLU A 220 12.93 -10.12 14.75
CA GLU A 220 13.77 -9.30 15.64
C GLU A 220 15.19 -9.86 15.81
N GLY A 221 15.42 -11.11 15.41
CA GLY A 221 16.67 -11.81 15.64
C GLY A 221 16.81 -12.26 17.11
N VAL A 222 17.83 -13.05 17.37
CA VAL A 222 18.22 -13.42 18.74
C VAL A 222 19.33 -12.47 19.17
N ASP A 223 19.06 -11.58 20.14
CA ASP A 223 20.10 -10.79 20.79
C ASP A 223 21.14 -11.74 21.41
N ARG A 224 22.27 -11.87 20.75
CA ARG A 224 23.43 -12.54 21.36
C ARG A 224 24.06 -11.54 22.33
N LYS A 225 23.69 -11.67 23.61
CA LYS A 225 24.47 -11.09 24.71
C LYS A 225 25.85 -11.76 24.82
#